data_de46fe183412999fa0be926eacb33746
#
_entry.id   de46fe183412999fa0be926eacb33746
#
_cell.length_a   1.000
_cell.length_b   1.000
_cell.length_c   1.000
_cell.angle_alpha   90.00
_cell.angle_beta   90.00
_cell.angle_gamma   90.00
#
_symmetry.space_group_name_H-M   'P 1'
#
loop_
_entity.id
_entity.type
_entity.pdbx_description
1 polymer ?
#
loop_
_entity_poly.entity_id
_entity_poly.type
_entity_poly.pdbx_seq_one_letter_code
_entity_poly.pdbx_strand_id
1 'polypeptide(L)'
;MEQGFILKAKMFERGIKVSKEAKKILDQQSDIWLMDDYITCSGVTLVYLDEYATVGVDDKSDIELIGINGELFIKDGLDKPIKTRVITPPDYMRDKIVIEGKTICVYCNTYTDRLRLQLISGCMNKCKFCNAKEFKYEFNSISGLEEALQIGLAQSKVRHILISSGSAKVEDLPKITEMYDHFAKKYSDLDLDIMMTPRGFLSYTDDSDYENYLIHLKSIGISGLSINMELNNKEYLQRFCPEKATIGQEKYLKFLSLAVKIFGKNKVRSLLIVGIEPLEETLKGVEKLAKIGVNPVLSPLFPYGEANFPPKANLFIEARKESEKICKKYDIELGPLCKPCSHNTL
;
A
#
# COMPACT_ATOMS: atom_id res chain seq x y z
N MET A 1 -4.62 -18.63 -14.18
CA MET A 1 -3.97 -17.95 -13.02
C MET A 1 -2.58 -18.55 -12.87
N GLU A 2 -1.59 -17.71 -12.71
CA GLU A 2 -0.20 -18.12 -12.67
C GLU A 2 0.17 -18.77 -11.33
N GLN A 3 1.05 -19.78 -11.38
CA GLN A 3 1.53 -20.52 -10.21
C GLN A 3 2.12 -19.59 -9.13
N GLY A 4 2.79 -18.52 -9.57
CA GLY A 4 3.37 -17.52 -8.66
C GLY A 4 2.35 -16.86 -7.73
N PHE A 5 1.18 -16.48 -8.25
CA PHE A 5 0.14 -15.87 -7.43
C PHE A 5 -0.51 -16.86 -6.45
N ILE A 6 -0.72 -18.11 -6.86
CA ILE A 6 -1.27 -19.14 -5.95
C ILE A 6 -0.34 -19.30 -4.75
N LEU A 7 0.98 -19.36 -4.99
CA LEU A 7 1.96 -19.43 -3.91
C LEU A 7 1.97 -18.18 -3.04
N LYS A 8 1.83 -16.98 -3.64
CA LYS A 8 1.70 -15.71 -2.91
C LYS A 8 0.50 -15.72 -1.95
N ALA A 9 -0.67 -16.15 -2.44
CA ALA A 9 -1.87 -16.25 -1.62
C ALA A 9 -1.70 -17.22 -0.44
N LYS A 10 -1.04 -18.38 -0.66
CA LYS A 10 -0.70 -19.32 0.40
C LYS A 10 0.26 -18.72 1.43
N MET A 11 1.28 -17.99 0.99
CA MET A 11 2.22 -17.33 1.90
C MET A 11 1.56 -16.18 2.70
N PHE A 12 0.58 -15.47 2.14
CA PHE A 12 -0.21 -14.50 2.90
C PHE A 12 -1.08 -15.16 3.98
N GLU A 13 -1.54 -16.40 3.76
CA GLU A 13 -2.30 -17.18 4.75
C GLU A 13 -1.41 -17.76 5.84
N ARG A 14 -0.25 -18.32 5.48
CA ARG A 14 0.54 -19.21 6.35
C ARG A 14 1.87 -18.63 6.78
N GLY A 15 2.27 -17.49 6.20
CA GLY A 15 3.63 -16.98 6.35
C GLY A 15 4.67 -17.87 5.63
N ILE A 16 5.93 -17.67 6.00
CA ILE A 16 7.06 -18.48 5.51
C ILE A 16 8.04 -18.80 6.64
N LYS A 17 8.49 -20.03 6.74
CA LYS A 17 9.57 -20.44 7.64
C LYS A 17 10.91 -20.19 6.97
N VAL A 18 11.89 -19.67 7.71
CA VAL A 18 13.25 -19.42 7.19
C VAL A 18 14.20 -20.48 7.73
N SER A 19 14.77 -21.31 6.84
CA SER A 19 15.74 -22.34 7.23
C SER A 19 17.05 -21.73 7.73
N LYS A 20 17.84 -22.50 8.49
CA LYS A 20 19.14 -22.07 8.98
C LYS A 20 20.10 -21.69 7.85
N GLU A 21 20.05 -22.43 6.74
CA GLU A 21 20.88 -22.22 5.56
C GLU A 21 20.46 -20.93 4.83
N ALA A 22 19.16 -20.71 4.67
CA ALA A 22 18.64 -19.48 4.08
C ALA A 22 19.01 -18.27 4.94
N LYS A 23 18.89 -18.36 6.28
CA LYS A 23 19.29 -17.32 7.20
C LYS A 23 20.77 -16.94 7.05
N LYS A 24 21.66 -17.92 6.96
CA LYS A 24 23.10 -17.65 6.73
C LYS A 24 23.34 -16.87 5.44
N ILE A 25 22.63 -17.21 4.36
CA ILE A 25 22.75 -16.51 3.07
C ILE A 25 22.24 -15.07 3.22
N LEU A 26 21.10 -14.87 3.90
CA LEU A 26 20.52 -13.55 4.12
C LEU A 26 21.40 -12.66 4.99
N ASP A 27 21.93 -13.19 6.09
CA ASP A 27 22.83 -12.48 7.01
C ASP A 27 24.16 -12.07 6.32
N GLN A 28 24.57 -12.77 5.26
CA GLN A 28 25.72 -12.39 4.43
C GLN A 28 25.39 -11.28 3.43
N GLN A 29 24.12 -11.16 3.00
CA GLN A 29 23.66 -10.16 2.03
C GLN A 29 23.35 -8.81 2.69
N SER A 30 22.80 -8.83 3.88
CA SER A 30 22.42 -7.62 4.64
C SER A 30 22.23 -7.95 6.12
N ASP A 31 22.60 -7.02 6.99
CA ASP A 31 22.29 -7.11 8.44
C ASP A 31 20.79 -7.00 8.71
N ILE A 32 20.00 -6.43 7.77
CA ILE A 32 18.54 -6.43 7.81
C ILE A 32 17.99 -7.03 6.52
N TRP A 33 17.21 -8.07 6.67
CA TRP A 33 16.48 -8.71 5.58
C TRP A 33 14.98 -8.83 5.87
N LEU A 34 14.56 -8.47 7.09
CA LEU A 34 13.17 -8.31 7.47
C LEU A 34 12.75 -6.86 7.34
N MET A 35 11.59 -6.65 6.75
CA MET A 35 10.91 -5.37 6.79
C MET A 35 10.05 -5.32 8.05
N ASP A 36 10.16 -4.25 8.80
CA ASP A 36 9.29 -3.96 9.93
C ASP A 36 8.53 -2.66 9.62
N ASP A 37 7.31 -2.81 9.14
CA ASP A 37 6.43 -1.67 8.88
C ASP A 37 5.19 -1.79 9.73
N TYR A 38 5.02 -0.84 10.61
CA TYR A 38 3.92 -0.79 11.55
C TYR A 38 2.54 -0.59 10.89
N ILE A 39 2.48 -0.19 9.61
CA ILE A 39 1.20 0.18 8.95
C ILE A 39 0.71 -0.90 7.99
N THR A 40 1.59 -1.51 7.19
CA THR A 40 1.16 -2.33 6.06
C THR A 40 1.48 -3.81 6.21
N CYS A 41 2.73 -4.16 6.39
CA CYS A 41 3.14 -5.56 6.57
C CYS A 41 4.57 -5.64 7.09
N SER A 42 4.83 -6.64 7.93
CA SER A 42 6.18 -7.00 8.36
C SER A 42 6.58 -8.34 7.73
N GLY A 43 7.86 -8.55 7.48
CA GLY A 43 8.35 -9.82 7.02
C GLY A 43 9.45 -9.74 5.97
N VAL A 44 9.62 -10.81 5.21
CA VAL A 44 10.60 -10.91 4.13
C VAL A 44 9.96 -10.58 2.78
N THR A 45 10.62 -9.73 2.00
CA THR A 45 10.16 -9.40 0.64
C THR A 45 10.82 -10.31 -0.39
N LEU A 46 10.02 -11.15 -1.01
CA LEU A 46 10.42 -12.18 -1.97
C LEU A 46 10.11 -11.77 -3.41
N VAL A 47 10.98 -12.18 -4.34
CA VAL A 47 10.71 -12.06 -5.79
C VAL A 47 10.96 -13.42 -6.45
N TYR A 48 9.93 -13.97 -7.08
CA TYR A 48 9.90 -15.28 -7.70
C TYR A 48 8.82 -15.34 -8.77
N LEU A 49 9.04 -16.09 -9.85
CA LEU A 49 8.06 -16.28 -10.94
C LEU A 49 7.35 -14.98 -11.35
N ASP A 50 8.09 -13.88 -11.41
CA ASP A 50 7.58 -12.53 -11.76
C ASP A 50 6.59 -11.92 -10.73
N GLU A 51 6.48 -12.50 -9.54
CA GLU A 51 5.69 -12.00 -8.40
C GLU A 51 6.59 -11.35 -7.35
N TYR A 52 6.03 -10.37 -6.66
CA TYR A 52 6.58 -9.71 -5.48
C TYR A 52 5.67 -9.99 -4.29
N ALA A 53 6.23 -10.45 -3.17
CA ALA A 53 5.46 -10.71 -1.95
C ALA A 53 6.25 -10.35 -0.70
N THR A 54 5.67 -9.50 0.17
CA THR A 54 6.17 -9.32 1.55
C THR A 54 5.32 -10.19 2.45
N VAL A 55 5.95 -11.17 3.09
CA VAL A 55 5.26 -12.22 3.85
C VAL A 55 5.84 -12.33 5.26
N GLY A 56 4.98 -12.54 6.22
CA GLY A 56 5.36 -12.74 7.61
C GLY A 56 6.22 -13.99 7.78
N VAL A 57 7.22 -13.93 8.67
CA VAL A 57 8.00 -15.10 9.06
C VAL A 57 7.26 -15.84 10.17
N ASP A 58 7.00 -17.13 9.95
CA ASP A 58 6.35 -18.03 10.91
C ASP A 58 7.07 -19.38 10.94
N ASP A 59 7.63 -19.73 12.08
CA ASP A 59 8.34 -21.00 12.26
C ASP A 59 7.44 -22.24 12.14
N LYS A 60 6.11 -22.05 12.19
CA LYS A 60 5.12 -23.12 12.04
C LYS A 60 4.66 -23.30 10.60
N SER A 61 5.07 -22.41 9.69
CA SER A 61 4.68 -22.51 8.28
C SER A 61 5.24 -23.79 7.63
N ASP A 62 4.42 -24.41 6.79
CA ASP A 62 4.79 -25.53 5.93
C ASP A 62 5.45 -25.07 4.60
N ILE A 63 5.42 -23.76 4.33
CA ILE A 63 6.16 -23.13 3.24
C ILE A 63 7.50 -22.65 3.79
N GLU A 64 8.59 -23.02 3.13
CA GLU A 64 9.92 -22.78 3.66
C GLU A 64 10.81 -22.01 2.67
N LEU A 65 11.49 -20.98 3.15
CA LEU A 65 12.62 -20.36 2.45
C LEU A 65 13.87 -21.17 2.78
N ILE A 66 14.44 -21.82 1.79
CA ILE A 66 15.60 -22.71 1.94
C ILE A 66 16.81 -22.16 1.18
N GLY A 67 18.01 -22.50 1.67
CA GLY A 67 19.29 -22.21 1.01
C GLY A 67 19.85 -23.49 0.37
N ILE A 68 20.20 -23.44 -0.91
CA ILE A 68 20.86 -24.53 -1.64
C ILE A 68 22.02 -23.94 -2.44
N ASN A 69 23.24 -24.39 -2.18
CA ASN A 69 24.45 -23.97 -2.91
C ASN A 69 24.61 -22.42 -2.99
N GLY A 70 24.29 -21.73 -1.91
CA GLY A 70 24.40 -20.26 -1.85
C GLY A 70 23.24 -19.49 -2.49
N GLU A 71 22.23 -20.17 -3.00
CA GLU A 71 21.04 -19.58 -3.59
C GLU A 71 19.78 -19.83 -2.74
N LEU A 72 18.78 -18.94 -2.86
CA LEU A 72 17.53 -19.02 -2.12
C LEU A 72 16.41 -19.63 -2.96
N PHE A 73 15.59 -20.48 -2.34
CA PHE A 73 14.44 -21.12 -2.95
C PHE A 73 13.25 -21.12 -1.98
N ILE A 74 12.04 -21.07 -2.53
CA ILE A 74 10.79 -21.30 -1.80
C ILE A 74 10.38 -22.77 -2.04
N LYS A 75 10.11 -23.49 -0.96
CA LYS A 75 9.62 -24.87 -0.97
C LYS A 75 8.22 -24.91 -0.36
N ASP A 76 7.23 -25.39 -1.14
CA ASP A 76 5.85 -25.63 -0.70
C ASP A 76 5.61 -27.15 -0.73
N GLY A 77 5.69 -27.78 0.43
CA GLY A 77 5.50 -29.21 0.57
C GLY A 77 6.49 -30.06 -0.27
N LEU A 78 5.93 -30.93 -1.12
CA LEU A 78 6.68 -31.84 -2.00
C LEU A 78 6.97 -31.24 -3.39
N ASP A 79 6.49 -30.05 -3.68
CA ASP A 79 6.71 -29.41 -4.96
C ASP A 79 8.19 -29.08 -5.19
N LYS A 80 8.57 -28.99 -6.48
CA LYS A 80 9.92 -28.56 -6.85
C LYS A 80 10.21 -27.16 -6.31
N PRO A 81 11.33 -26.96 -5.60
CA PRO A 81 11.69 -25.66 -5.07
C PRO A 81 11.76 -24.58 -6.16
N ILE A 82 11.19 -23.41 -5.87
CA ILE A 82 11.13 -22.27 -6.77
C ILE A 82 12.26 -21.31 -6.40
N LYS A 83 13.15 -21.02 -7.35
CA LYS A 83 14.23 -20.04 -7.13
C LYS A 83 13.64 -18.68 -6.80
N THR A 84 14.20 -18.02 -5.78
CA THR A 84 13.77 -16.71 -5.32
C THR A 84 14.96 -15.81 -5.00
N ARG A 85 14.71 -14.53 -4.93
CA ARG A 85 15.62 -13.56 -4.29
C ARG A 85 14.86 -12.76 -3.25
N VAL A 86 15.58 -12.27 -2.26
CA VAL A 86 15.05 -11.37 -1.23
C VAL A 86 15.41 -9.93 -1.59
N ILE A 87 14.48 -9.02 -1.39
CA ILE A 87 14.74 -7.58 -1.42
C ILE A 87 14.97 -7.14 0.02
N THR A 88 16.18 -6.74 0.32
CA THR A 88 16.55 -6.23 1.64
C THR A 88 16.15 -4.75 1.78
N PRO A 89 15.65 -4.32 2.95
CA PRO A 89 15.49 -2.90 3.24
C PRO A 89 16.82 -2.15 3.10
N PRO A 90 16.80 -0.87 2.70
CA PRO A 90 17.99 -0.02 2.68
C PRO A 90 18.54 0.19 4.13
N ASP A 91 19.84 0.46 4.22
CA ASP A 91 20.53 0.58 5.51
C ASP A 91 19.94 1.66 6.42
N TYR A 92 19.41 2.74 5.87
CA TYR A 92 18.81 3.80 6.67
C TYR A 92 17.59 3.32 7.48
N MET A 93 16.91 2.23 7.06
CA MET A 93 15.74 1.67 7.74
C MET A 93 16.11 0.85 9.00
N ARG A 94 17.37 0.80 9.40
CA ARG A 94 17.83 0.13 10.63
C ARG A 94 17.52 0.87 11.93
N ASP A 95 16.67 1.89 11.90
CA ASP A 95 16.29 2.73 13.05
C ASP A 95 17.44 3.42 13.80
N LYS A 96 18.61 3.57 13.16
CA LYS A 96 19.77 4.22 13.76
C LYS A 96 19.91 5.69 13.41
N ILE A 97 19.18 6.14 12.39
CA ILE A 97 19.20 7.54 11.97
C ILE A 97 18.08 8.28 12.68
N VAL A 98 18.45 9.34 13.38
CA VAL A 98 17.52 10.19 14.14
C VAL A 98 17.49 11.58 13.50
N ILE A 99 16.31 12.04 13.12
CA ILE A 99 16.04 13.36 12.56
C ILE A 99 15.08 14.06 13.52
N GLU A 100 15.44 15.25 14.00
CA GLU A 100 14.62 16.03 14.94
C GLU A 100 14.10 15.22 16.15
N GLY A 101 14.92 14.29 16.67
CA GLY A 101 14.57 13.43 17.81
C GLY A 101 13.66 12.25 17.52
N LYS A 102 13.33 11.99 16.25
CA LYS A 102 12.52 10.83 15.78
C LYS A 102 13.35 9.94 14.86
N THR A 103 13.04 8.64 14.82
CA THR A 103 13.66 7.74 13.84
C THR A 103 13.27 8.16 12.43
N ILE A 104 14.16 8.01 11.47
CA ILE A 104 13.94 8.35 10.07
C ILE A 104 12.69 7.65 9.49
N CYS A 105 12.37 6.45 9.96
CA CYS A 105 11.22 5.67 9.52
C CYS A 105 9.86 6.34 9.82
N VAL A 106 9.82 7.34 10.70
CA VAL A 106 8.64 8.20 10.91
C VAL A 106 8.41 9.13 9.73
N TYR A 107 9.46 9.50 9.01
CA TYR A 107 9.43 10.43 7.88
C TYR A 107 9.34 9.70 6.54
N CYS A 108 10.16 8.66 6.34
CA CYS A 108 10.15 7.90 5.10
C CYS A 108 10.52 6.43 5.27
N ASN A 109 10.03 5.61 4.33
CA ASN A 109 10.34 4.18 4.22
C ASN A 109 10.48 3.80 2.74
N THR A 110 11.43 2.93 2.41
CA THR A 110 11.57 2.40 1.05
C THR A 110 11.05 0.97 0.96
N TYR A 111 10.11 0.76 0.06
CA TYR A 111 9.57 -0.56 -0.28
C TYR A 111 9.90 -0.88 -1.72
N THR A 112 10.71 -1.93 -1.92
CA THR A 112 11.16 -2.31 -3.25
C THR A 112 11.87 -1.16 -3.99
N ASP A 113 11.18 -0.46 -4.92
CA ASP A 113 11.68 0.68 -5.70
C ASP A 113 10.87 1.96 -5.47
N ARG A 114 10.05 1.99 -4.42
CA ARG A 114 9.19 3.12 -4.05
C ARG A 114 9.56 3.64 -2.68
N LEU A 115 9.83 4.94 -2.60
CA LEU A 115 9.95 5.64 -1.33
C LEU A 115 8.59 6.19 -0.91
N ARG A 116 8.16 5.84 0.29
CA ARG A 116 6.97 6.39 0.92
C ARG A 116 7.36 7.54 1.83
N LEU A 117 6.78 8.73 1.61
CA LEU A 117 6.98 9.92 2.42
C LEU A 117 5.74 10.15 3.29
N GLN A 118 5.95 10.31 4.59
CA GLN A 118 4.88 10.43 5.58
C GLN A 118 4.77 11.85 6.13
N LEU A 119 3.83 12.65 5.61
CA LEU A 119 3.63 14.04 6.06
C LEU A 119 3.08 14.13 7.48
N ILE A 120 2.28 13.14 7.89
CA ILE A 120 1.60 13.09 9.19
C ILE A 120 1.92 11.77 9.87
N SER A 121 2.35 11.81 11.12
CA SER A 121 2.33 10.70 12.06
C SER A 121 0.93 10.52 12.63
N GLY A 122 0.50 9.29 12.87
CA GLY A 122 -0.86 8.99 13.33
C GLY A 122 -1.93 9.23 12.25
N CYS A 123 -3.20 9.16 12.65
CA CYS A 123 -4.33 9.25 11.73
C CYS A 123 -5.58 9.77 12.43
N MET A 124 -6.38 10.62 11.77
CA MET A 124 -7.68 11.06 12.29
C MET A 124 -8.80 10.02 12.10
N ASN A 125 -8.63 9.06 11.19
CA ASN A 125 -9.55 7.94 11.05
C ASN A 125 -9.23 6.85 12.08
N LYS A 126 -10.29 6.21 12.59
CA LYS A 126 -10.21 5.13 13.59
C LYS A 126 -10.57 3.78 12.99
N CYS A 127 -10.03 3.49 11.79
CA CYS A 127 -10.27 2.21 11.13
C CYS A 127 -9.86 1.04 12.03
N LYS A 128 -10.71 0.02 12.12
CA LYS A 128 -10.55 -1.08 13.08
C LYS A 128 -9.48 -2.10 12.69
N PHE A 129 -9.03 -2.06 11.45
CA PHE A 129 -7.96 -2.90 10.88
C PHE A 129 -6.61 -2.21 10.77
N CYS A 130 -6.46 -0.98 11.30
CA CYS A 130 -5.26 -0.18 11.12
C CYS A 130 -4.74 0.34 12.45
N ASN A 131 -3.42 0.24 12.68
CA ASN A 131 -2.77 0.72 13.89
C ASN A 131 -2.36 2.20 13.82
N ALA A 132 -2.50 2.88 12.69
CA ALA A 132 -2.11 4.28 12.55
C ALA A 132 -2.81 5.22 13.54
N LYS A 133 -4.00 4.85 14.04
CA LYS A 133 -4.73 5.57 15.08
C LYS A 133 -4.06 5.53 16.47
N GLU A 134 -3.15 4.60 16.70
CA GLU A 134 -2.43 4.43 17.98
C GLU A 134 -1.29 5.47 18.12
N PHE A 135 -0.86 6.04 17.01
CA PHE A 135 0.20 7.04 16.98
C PHE A 135 -0.35 8.45 17.18
N LYS A 136 0.43 9.30 17.81
CA LYS A 136 0.08 10.72 18.00
C LYS A 136 -0.08 11.39 16.64
N TYR A 137 -1.23 12.07 16.46
CA TYR A 137 -1.47 12.89 15.28
C TYR A 137 -0.61 14.15 15.33
N GLU A 138 0.37 14.25 14.47
CA GLU A 138 1.20 15.43 14.32
C GLU A 138 1.81 15.50 12.90
N PHE A 139 2.02 16.70 12.41
CA PHE A 139 2.76 16.92 11.16
C PHE A 139 4.25 16.73 11.38
N ASN A 140 4.91 16.05 10.47
CA ASN A 140 6.35 16.08 10.36
C ASN A 140 6.79 17.44 9.78
N SER A 141 7.94 17.95 10.18
CA SER A 141 8.48 19.21 9.65
C SER A 141 8.93 19.03 8.20
N ILE A 142 8.86 20.07 7.41
CA ILE A 142 9.35 20.06 6.02
C ILE A 142 10.86 19.79 6.01
N SER A 143 11.64 20.38 6.94
CA SER A 143 13.08 20.14 7.07
C SER A 143 13.41 18.68 7.35
N GLY A 144 12.71 18.05 8.30
CA GLY A 144 12.93 16.64 8.61
C GLY A 144 12.51 15.69 7.47
N LEU A 145 11.42 16.01 6.78
CA LEU A 145 10.99 15.26 5.60
C LEU A 145 11.99 15.37 4.44
N GLU A 146 12.57 16.55 4.21
CA GLU A 146 13.60 16.76 3.19
C GLU A 146 14.88 15.99 3.50
N GLU A 147 15.37 16.08 4.74
CA GLU A 147 16.54 15.36 5.19
C GLU A 147 16.34 13.83 5.02
N ALA A 148 15.20 13.32 5.50
CA ALA A 148 14.86 11.92 5.37
C ALA A 148 14.77 11.47 3.90
N LEU A 149 14.15 12.29 3.04
CA LEU A 149 14.01 12.00 1.62
C LEU A 149 15.37 11.99 0.90
N GLN A 150 16.27 12.92 1.20
CA GLN A 150 17.63 12.94 0.65
C GLN A 150 18.42 11.68 1.03
N ILE A 151 18.35 11.26 2.30
CA ILE A 151 18.98 10.02 2.77
C ILE A 151 18.38 8.80 2.05
N GLY A 152 17.05 8.72 1.97
CA GLY A 152 16.36 7.62 1.31
C GLY A 152 16.69 7.51 -0.18
N LEU A 153 16.74 8.63 -0.90
CA LEU A 153 17.09 8.67 -2.31
C LEU A 153 18.57 8.32 -2.57
N ALA A 154 19.48 8.70 -1.66
CA ALA A 154 20.90 8.37 -1.78
C ALA A 154 21.19 6.88 -1.58
N GLN A 155 20.41 6.19 -0.76
CA GLN A 155 20.63 4.78 -0.40
C GLN A 155 19.75 3.79 -1.16
N SER A 156 18.80 4.26 -1.97
CA SER A 156 17.82 3.40 -2.62
C SER A 156 17.71 3.72 -4.11
N LYS A 157 17.52 2.70 -4.94
CA LYS A 157 17.14 2.87 -6.36
C LYS A 157 15.63 3.15 -6.42
N VAL A 158 15.25 4.36 -6.10
CA VAL A 158 13.86 4.80 -6.08
C VAL A 158 13.43 5.24 -7.47
N ARG A 159 12.33 4.68 -7.97
CA ARG A 159 11.72 5.05 -9.25
C ARG A 159 10.63 6.11 -9.06
N HIS A 160 9.89 6.05 -7.94
CA HIS A 160 8.85 7.01 -7.63
C HIS A 160 8.68 7.22 -6.12
N ILE A 161 8.08 8.35 -5.77
CA ILE A 161 7.75 8.71 -4.40
C ILE A 161 6.23 8.57 -4.22
N LEU A 162 5.80 7.89 -3.15
CA LEU A 162 4.42 7.89 -2.70
C LEU A 162 4.28 8.77 -1.47
N ILE A 163 3.65 9.91 -1.59
CA ILE A 163 3.27 10.72 -0.43
C ILE A 163 2.02 10.06 0.20
N SER A 164 2.22 9.42 1.34
CA SER A 164 1.18 8.64 2.02
C SER A 164 1.33 8.72 3.52
N SER A 165 0.27 9.13 4.19
CA SER A 165 0.23 9.26 5.64
C SER A 165 -1.15 8.89 6.18
N GLY A 166 -1.36 9.04 7.49
CA GLY A 166 -2.70 9.01 8.05
C GLY A 166 -3.58 10.14 7.50
N SER A 167 -4.89 9.98 7.61
CA SER A 167 -5.84 11.00 7.18
C SER A 167 -5.69 12.28 8.00
N ALA A 168 -5.62 13.41 7.32
CA ALA A 168 -5.61 14.73 7.92
C ALA A 168 -6.98 15.10 8.50
N LYS A 169 -7.00 16.08 9.41
CA LYS A 169 -8.20 16.81 9.78
C LYS A 169 -8.69 17.67 8.62
N VAL A 170 -9.97 18.04 8.63
CA VAL A 170 -10.55 18.91 7.59
C VAL A 170 -9.87 20.26 7.56
N GLU A 171 -9.63 20.87 8.72
CA GLU A 171 -8.97 22.15 8.88
C GLU A 171 -7.50 22.18 8.44
N ASP A 172 -6.86 21.02 8.34
CA ASP A 172 -5.45 20.89 7.94
C ASP A 172 -5.26 20.74 6.41
N LEU A 173 -6.34 20.75 5.64
CA LEU A 173 -6.25 20.61 4.17
C LEU A 173 -5.34 21.67 3.50
N PRO A 174 -5.38 22.96 3.88
CA PRO A 174 -4.47 23.95 3.30
C PRO A 174 -3.00 23.59 3.55
N LYS A 175 -2.66 23.21 4.80
CA LYS A 175 -1.30 22.85 5.18
C LYS A 175 -0.77 21.62 4.41
N ILE A 176 -1.60 20.61 4.26
CA ILE A 176 -1.20 19.41 3.47
C ILE A 176 -0.99 19.79 2.01
N THR A 177 -1.83 20.66 1.45
CA THR A 177 -1.70 21.13 0.07
C THR A 177 -0.40 21.90 -0.13
N GLU A 178 -0.04 22.81 0.78
CA GLU A 178 1.26 23.50 0.75
C GLU A 178 2.44 22.52 0.78
N MET A 179 2.34 21.42 1.55
CA MET A 179 3.38 20.39 1.56
C MET A 179 3.44 19.62 0.24
N TYR A 180 2.30 19.33 -0.40
CA TYR A 180 2.29 18.73 -1.74
C TYR A 180 2.96 19.64 -2.75
N ASP A 181 2.64 20.93 -2.75
CA ASP A 181 3.25 21.95 -3.63
C ASP A 181 4.76 21.98 -3.46
N HIS A 182 5.22 21.97 -2.20
CA HIS A 182 6.63 22.01 -1.86
C HIS A 182 7.40 20.81 -2.43
N PHE A 183 6.92 19.58 -2.16
CA PHE A 183 7.59 18.36 -2.60
C PHE A 183 7.46 18.15 -4.11
N ALA A 184 6.33 18.44 -4.71
CA ALA A 184 6.13 18.33 -6.15
C ALA A 184 7.06 19.28 -6.94
N LYS A 185 7.22 20.52 -6.47
CA LYS A 185 8.14 21.48 -7.08
C LYS A 185 9.60 21.05 -6.94
N LYS A 186 9.99 20.57 -5.75
CA LYS A 186 11.39 20.23 -5.46
C LYS A 186 11.86 18.94 -6.13
N TYR A 187 10.97 17.98 -6.31
CA TYR A 187 11.27 16.65 -6.84
C TYR A 187 10.53 16.36 -8.15
N SER A 188 10.43 17.38 -9.02
CA SER A 188 9.72 17.33 -10.30
C SER A 188 10.26 16.31 -11.30
N ASP A 189 11.50 15.84 -11.11
CA ASP A 189 12.14 14.81 -11.94
C ASP A 189 11.72 13.38 -11.55
N LEU A 190 10.97 13.21 -10.47
CA LEU A 190 10.47 11.92 -10.00
C LEU A 190 8.95 11.84 -10.15
N ASP A 191 8.44 10.64 -10.44
CA ASP A 191 7.02 10.38 -10.36
C ASP A 191 6.53 10.52 -8.91
N LEU A 192 5.62 11.45 -8.64
CA LEU A 192 5.00 11.65 -7.33
C LEU A 192 3.55 11.19 -7.35
N ASP A 193 3.25 10.16 -6.57
CA ASP A 193 1.90 9.70 -6.30
C ASP A 193 1.43 10.21 -4.93
N ILE A 194 0.15 10.51 -4.79
CA ILE A 194 -0.46 10.82 -3.51
C ILE A 194 -1.46 9.72 -3.11
N MET A 195 -1.35 9.25 -1.87
CA MET A 195 -2.42 8.47 -1.23
C MET A 195 -3.14 9.36 -0.22
N MET A 196 -4.43 9.58 -0.43
CA MET A 196 -5.21 10.48 0.39
C MET A 196 -6.61 9.95 0.70
N THR A 197 -7.19 10.46 1.77
CA THR A 197 -8.61 10.29 2.07
C THR A 197 -9.33 11.59 1.72
N PRO A 198 -10.46 11.56 1.01
CA PRO A 198 -11.18 12.79 0.62
C PRO A 198 -11.92 13.45 1.78
N ARG A 199 -11.47 13.26 3.02
CA ARG A 199 -12.08 13.83 4.22
C ARG A 199 -12.01 15.35 4.26
N GLY A 200 -10.91 15.93 3.75
CA GLY A 200 -10.76 17.39 3.63
C GLY A 200 -11.87 18.02 2.78
N PHE A 201 -12.49 17.24 1.89
CA PHE A 201 -13.57 17.71 1.02
C PHE A 201 -14.95 17.67 1.68
N LEU A 202 -15.09 17.29 2.94
CA LEU A 202 -16.37 17.44 3.66
C LEU A 202 -16.80 18.89 3.77
N SER A 203 -15.85 19.84 3.73
CA SER A 203 -16.11 21.28 3.69
C SER A 203 -16.53 21.78 2.31
N TYR A 204 -16.27 21.01 1.25
CA TYR A 204 -16.65 21.39 -0.10
C TYR A 204 -18.13 21.11 -0.34
N THR A 205 -18.84 22.15 -0.78
CA THR A 205 -20.28 22.08 -1.04
C THR A 205 -20.60 21.96 -2.51
N ASP A 206 -19.64 22.29 -3.38
CA ASP A 206 -19.76 22.29 -4.83
C ASP A 206 -18.78 21.34 -5.50
N ASP A 207 -19.17 20.78 -6.63
CA ASP A 207 -18.35 19.94 -7.48
C ASP A 207 -17.15 20.67 -8.07
N SER A 208 -17.30 21.98 -8.32
CA SER A 208 -16.23 22.85 -8.80
C SER A 208 -15.05 22.89 -7.82
N ASP A 209 -15.30 22.78 -6.52
CA ASP A 209 -14.24 22.75 -5.52
C ASP A 209 -13.39 21.49 -5.65
N TYR A 210 -14.03 20.34 -5.88
CA TYR A 210 -13.32 19.07 -6.13
C TYR A 210 -12.52 19.12 -7.43
N GLU A 211 -13.13 19.64 -8.50
CA GLU A 211 -12.50 19.75 -9.81
C GLU A 211 -11.28 20.67 -9.76
N ASN A 212 -11.42 21.86 -9.16
CA ASN A 212 -10.34 22.82 -8.99
C ASN A 212 -9.17 22.25 -8.18
N TYR A 213 -9.46 21.55 -7.09
CA TYR A 213 -8.42 20.91 -6.28
C TYR A 213 -7.66 19.81 -7.05
N LEU A 214 -8.35 18.98 -7.81
CA LEU A 214 -7.74 17.94 -8.63
C LEU A 214 -6.92 18.52 -9.78
N ILE A 215 -7.39 19.60 -10.41
CA ILE A 215 -6.66 20.35 -11.43
C ILE A 215 -5.38 20.92 -10.81
N HIS A 216 -5.46 21.51 -9.61
CA HIS A 216 -4.30 22.00 -8.88
C HIS A 216 -3.26 20.90 -8.66
N LEU A 217 -3.65 19.75 -8.08
CA LEU A 217 -2.73 18.62 -7.86
C LEU A 217 -2.04 18.17 -9.15
N LYS A 218 -2.78 18.09 -10.25
CA LYS A 218 -2.19 17.73 -11.55
C LYS A 218 -1.24 18.83 -12.05
N SER A 219 -1.58 20.09 -11.88
CA SER A 219 -0.76 21.23 -12.36
C SER A 219 0.58 21.35 -11.65
N ILE A 220 0.66 20.94 -10.39
CA ILE A 220 1.92 20.92 -9.63
C ILE A 220 2.80 19.68 -9.93
N GLY A 221 2.36 18.76 -10.79
CA GLY A 221 3.15 17.61 -11.23
C GLY A 221 2.84 16.28 -10.52
N ILE A 222 1.74 16.19 -9.75
CA ILE A 222 1.30 14.89 -9.20
C ILE A 222 0.93 13.95 -10.35
N SER A 223 1.55 12.78 -10.38
CA SER A 223 1.43 11.80 -11.47
C SER A 223 0.32 10.78 -11.28
N GLY A 224 -0.12 10.54 -10.05
CA GLY A 224 -1.18 9.57 -9.76
C GLY A 224 -1.81 9.73 -8.38
N LEU A 225 -3.02 9.17 -8.23
CA LEU A 225 -3.79 9.24 -7.00
C LEU A 225 -4.21 7.85 -6.50
N SER A 226 -4.12 7.65 -5.19
CA SER A 226 -4.69 6.51 -4.49
C SER A 226 -5.72 7.00 -3.47
N ILE A 227 -6.99 6.70 -3.71
CA ILE A 227 -8.10 7.16 -2.87
C ILE A 227 -8.91 5.93 -2.46
N ASN A 228 -8.57 5.37 -1.31
CA ASN A 228 -9.00 4.04 -0.92
C ASN A 228 -10.42 4.02 -0.36
N MET A 229 -11.31 3.26 -0.99
CA MET A 229 -12.65 2.99 -0.48
C MET A 229 -12.64 2.03 0.71
N GLU A 230 -11.69 1.11 0.76
CA GLU A 230 -11.50 0.02 1.71
C GLU A 230 -12.59 -1.06 1.63
N LEU A 231 -13.86 -0.71 1.74
CA LEU A 231 -15.01 -1.62 1.76
C LEU A 231 -16.16 -1.05 0.92
N ASN A 232 -16.93 -1.94 0.29
CA ASN A 232 -18.09 -1.57 -0.50
C ASN A 232 -19.40 -1.64 0.28
N ASN A 233 -19.55 -2.62 1.15
CA ASN A 233 -20.78 -2.79 1.93
C ASN A 233 -20.91 -1.69 2.98
N LYS A 234 -22.07 -1.02 3.02
CA LYS A 234 -22.31 0.14 3.89
C LYS A 234 -22.23 -0.20 5.38
N GLU A 235 -22.73 -1.36 5.79
CA GLU A 235 -22.72 -1.79 7.21
C GLU A 235 -21.31 -2.11 7.67
N TYR A 236 -20.53 -2.83 6.84
CA TYR A 236 -19.13 -3.12 7.11
C TYR A 236 -18.28 -1.84 7.11
N LEU A 237 -18.53 -0.93 6.17
CA LEU A 237 -17.85 0.36 6.14
C LEU A 237 -18.14 1.17 7.41
N GLN A 238 -19.40 1.24 7.85
CA GLN A 238 -19.80 1.91 9.10
C GLN A 238 -19.12 1.29 10.32
N ARG A 239 -19.03 -0.04 10.36
CA ARG A 239 -18.43 -0.77 11.49
C ARG A 239 -16.90 -0.62 11.53
N PHE A 240 -16.22 -0.80 10.40
CA PHE A 240 -14.76 -0.89 10.35
C PHE A 240 -14.05 0.39 9.96
N CYS A 241 -14.73 1.33 9.29
CA CYS A 241 -14.19 2.63 8.84
C CYS A 241 -15.20 3.77 9.11
N PRO A 242 -15.62 4.01 10.36
CA PRO A 242 -16.75 4.89 10.67
C PRO A 242 -16.56 6.31 10.11
N GLU A 243 -15.35 6.87 10.17
CA GLU A 243 -15.10 8.22 9.65
C GLU A 243 -15.14 8.27 8.11
N LYS A 244 -14.76 7.20 7.41
CA LYS A 244 -14.92 7.10 5.95
C LYS A 244 -16.40 6.96 5.58
N ALA A 245 -17.16 6.22 6.37
CA ALA A 245 -18.61 6.07 6.19
C ALA A 245 -19.35 7.42 6.26
N THR A 246 -18.89 8.38 7.08
CA THR A 246 -19.50 9.72 7.16
C THR A 246 -19.33 10.54 5.88
N ILE A 247 -18.29 10.27 5.08
CA ILE A 247 -18.10 10.94 3.78
C ILE A 247 -19.19 10.50 2.79
N GLY A 248 -19.57 9.21 2.87
CA GLY A 248 -20.54 8.58 1.99
C GLY A 248 -19.94 8.07 0.68
N GLN A 249 -20.37 6.88 0.29
CA GLN A 249 -19.83 6.18 -0.88
C GLN A 249 -20.05 6.96 -2.18
N GLU A 250 -21.18 7.67 -2.33
CA GLU A 250 -21.49 8.46 -3.51
C GLU A 250 -20.48 9.59 -3.73
N LYS A 251 -20.13 10.31 -2.66
CA LYS A 251 -19.10 11.36 -2.72
C LYS A 251 -17.73 10.80 -3.08
N TYR A 252 -17.38 9.62 -2.53
CA TYR A 252 -16.15 8.92 -2.91
C TYR A 252 -16.10 8.59 -4.40
N LEU A 253 -17.15 7.95 -4.92
CA LEU A 253 -17.23 7.57 -6.34
C LEU A 253 -17.24 8.79 -7.26
N LYS A 254 -17.91 9.87 -6.85
CA LYS A 254 -17.93 11.13 -7.59
C LYS A 254 -16.54 11.75 -7.66
N PHE A 255 -15.85 11.87 -6.53
CA PHE A 255 -14.48 12.37 -6.48
C PHE A 255 -13.52 11.51 -7.33
N LEU A 256 -13.61 10.20 -7.23
CA LEU A 256 -12.83 9.26 -8.04
C LEU A 256 -13.10 9.42 -9.54
N SER A 257 -14.36 9.60 -9.93
CA SER A 257 -14.73 9.82 -11.35
C SER A 257 -14.14 11.13 -11.89
N LEU A 258 -14.20 12.22 -11.11
CA LEU A 258 -13.56 13.49 -11.46
C LEU A 258 -12.03 13.34 -11.54
N ALA A 259 -11.43 12.60 -10.60
CA ALA A 259 -10.00 12.33 -10.62
C ALA A 259 -9.58 11.58 -11.90
N VAL A 260 -10.35 10.58 -12.35
CA VAL A 260 -10.08 9.89 -13.62
C VAL A 260 -10.20 10.83 -14.80
N LYS A 261 -11.23 11.68 -14.85
CA LYS A 261 -11.43 12.69 -15.90
C LYS A 261 -10.21 13.62 -16.02
N ILE A 262 -9.62 14.02 -14.90
CA ILE A 262 -8.52 14.99 -14.85
C ILE A 262 -7.16 14.31 -15.04
N PHE A 263 -6.88 13.24 -14.31
CA PHE A 263 -5.57 12.56 -14.34
C PHE A 263 -5.43 11.59 -15.52
N GLY A 264 -6.52 11.03 -16.00
CA GLY A 264 -6.55 10.06 -17.09
C GLY A 264 -6.56 8.61 -16.63
N LYS A 265 -6.72 7.70 -17.60
CA LYS A 265 -6.74 6.26 -17.42
C LYS A 265 -5.42 5.78 -16.77
N ASN A 266 -5.53 4.82 -15.87
CA ASN A 266 -4.39 4.20 -15.17
C ASN A 266 -3.60 5.13 -14.21
N LYS A 267 -4.13 6.30 -13.88
CA LYS A 267 -3.52 7.26 -12.95
C LYS A 267 -4.25 7.34 -11.60
N VAL A 268 -5.44 6.76 -11.51
CA VAL A 268 -6.27 6.77 -10.29
C VAL A 268 -6.56 5.35 -9.86
N ARG A 269 -6.26 5.03 -8.61
CA ARG A 269 -6.50 3.73 -8.01
C ARG A 269 -7.25 3.83 -6.70
N SER A 270 -7.97 2.76 -6.33
CA SER A 270 -8.66 2.65 -5.06
C SER A 270 -8.54 1.23 -4.51
N LEU A 271 -8.10 1.12 -3.27
CA LEU A 271 -7.89 -0.14 -2.60
C LEU A 271 -9.18 -0.62 -1.93
N LEU A 272 -9.43 -1.94 -2.05
CA LEU A 272 -10.46 -2.70 -1.35
C LEU A 272 -9.79 -3.81 -0.55
N ILE A 273 -10.23 -4.02 0.69
CA ILE A 273 -9.69 -5.05 1.59
C ILE A 273 -10.48 -6.33 1.44
N VAL A 274 -9.81 -7.41 1.07
CA VAL A 274 -10.40 -8.75 0.94
C VAL A 274 -10.29 -9.47 2.27
N GLY A 275 -11.44 -9.93 2.82
CA GLY A 275 -11.51 -10.72 4.06
C GLY A 275 -12.21 -10.04 5.23
N ILE A 276 -12.70 -8.80 5.07
CA ILE A 276 -13.54 -8.13 6.07
C ILE A 276 -15.02 -8.32 5.73
N GLU A 277 -15.42 -7.98 4.52
CA GLU A 277 -16.79 -8.12 4.01
C GLU A 277 -16.92 -9.39 3.14
N PRO A 278 -18.14 -9.87 2.86
CA PRO A 278 -18.34 -10.97 1.92
C PRO A 278 -17.74 -10.66 0.55
N LEU A 279 -17.15 -11.68 -0.11
CA LEU A 279 -16.48 -11.50 -1.40
C LEU A 279 -17.37 -10.84 -2.45
N GLU A 280 -18.64 -11.20 -2.51
CA GLU A 280 -19.60 -10.61 -3.45
C GLU A 280 -19.71 -9.09 -3.29
N GLU A 281 -19.62 -8.58 -2.06
CA GLU A 281 -19.63 -7.13 -1.81
C GLU A 281 -18.33 -6.48 -2.26
N THR A 282 -17.19 -7.11 -2.00
CA THR A 282 -15.90 -6.64 -2.54
C THR A 282 -15.92 -6.60 -4.07
N LEU A 283 -16.45 -7.64 -4.74
CA LEU A 283 -16.56 -7.69 -6.19
C LEU A 283 -17.51 -6.61 -6.75
N LYS A 284 -18.62 -6.30 -6.07
CA LYS A 284 -19.46 -5.12 -6.41
C LYS A 284 -18.68 -3.82 -6.31
N GLY A 285 -17.78 -3.69 -5.31
CA GLY A 285 -16.87 -2.56 -5.16
C GLY A 285 -15.90 -2.46 -6.34
N VAL A 286 -15.30 -3.58 -6.74
CA VAL A 286 -14.43 -3.66 -7.93
C VAL A 286 -15.18 -3.20 -9.17
N GLU A 287 -16.43 -3.67 -9.40
CA GLU A 287 -17.22 -3.29 -10.57
C GLU A 287 -17.56 -1.80 -10.58
N LYS A 288 -17.92 -1.21 -9.42
CA LYS A 288 -18.17 0.24 -9.31
C LYS A 288 -16.95 1.06 -9.69
N LEU A 289 -15.75 0.67 -9.21
CA LEU A 289 -14.50 1.34 -9.51
C LEU A 289 -14.12 1.20 -10.99
N ALA A 290 -14.15 -0.01 -11.51
CA ALA A 290 -13.83 -0.28 -12.92
C ALA A 290 -14.74 0.48 -13.88
N LYS A 291 -16.05 0.55 -13.59
CA LYS A 291 -17.04 1.27 -14.39
C LYS A 291 -16.77 2.76 -14.56
N ILE A 292 -16.13 3.39 -13.57
CA ILE A 292 -15.74 4.82 -13.61
C ILE A 292 -14.27 5.03 -14.01
N GLY A 293 -13.58 3.98 -14.48
CA GLY A 293 -12.20 4.07 -14.96
C GLY A 293 -11.11 4.07 -13.91
N VAL A 294 -11.43 3.73 -12.66
CA VAL A 294 -10.49 3.62 -11.55
C VAL A 294 -9.89 2.21 -11.52
N ASN A 295 -8.57 2.08 -11.36
CA ASN A 295 -7.92 0.78 -11.15
C ASN A 295 -8.23 0.25 -9.74
N PRO A 296 -9.01 -0.83 -9.58
CA PRO A 296 -9.18 -1.46 -8.28
C PRO A 296 -7.86 -2.10 -7.83
N VAL A 297 -7.54 -1.97 -6.56
CA VAL A 297 -6.41 -2.66 -5.92
C VAL A 297 -6.96 -3.54 -4.82
N LEU A 298 -6.63 -4.82 -4.81
CA LEU A 298 -7.05 -5.73 -3.76
C LEU A 298 -5.93 -5.88 -2.73
N SER A 299 -6.23 -5.58 -1.47
CA SER A 299 -5.34 -5.84 -0.35
C SER A 299 -5.84 -7.05 0.42
N PRO A 300 -5.00 -8.04 0.72
CA PRO A 300 -5.39 -9.04 1.71
C PRO A 300 -5.60 -8.34 3.06
N LEU A 301 -6.53 -8.84 3.85
CA LEU A 301 -6.63 -8.42 5.24
C LEU A 301 -5.40 -8.88 6.01
N PHE A 302 -4.65 -7.94 6.58
CA PHE A 302 -3.67 -8.23 7.62
C PHE A 302 -4.38 -8.13 8.97
N PRO A 303 -4.47 -9.24 9.73
CA PRO A 303 -5.23 -9.27 10.98
C PRO A 303 -4.73 -8.24 11.99
N TYR A 304 -5.61 -7.32 12.41
CA TYR A 304 -5.31 -6.33 13.43
C TYR A 304 -6.60 -5.82 14.11
N GLY A 305 -6.52 -5.59 15.42
CA GLY A 305 -7.60 -5.02 16.21
C GLY A 305 -8.89 -5.83 16.13
N GLU A 306 -10.01 -5.16 15.82
CA GLU A 306 -11.31 -5.84 15.66
C GLU A 306 -11.45 -6.60 14.34
N ALA A 307 -10.58 -6.34 13.37
CA ALA A 307 -10.51 -7.07 12.12
C ALA A 307 -9.46 -8.21 12.18
N ASN A 308 -9.47 -8.95 13.27
CA ASN A 308 -8.56 -10.08 13.49
C ASN A 308 -9.16 -11.39 12.94
N PHE A 309 -9.41 -11.42 11.62
CA PHE A 309 -9.87 -12.61 10.91
C PHE A 309 -8.69 -13.32 10.27
N PRO A 310 -8.64 -14.67 10.31
CA PRO A 310 -7.56 -15.39 9.65
C PRO A 310 -7.61 -15.20 8.13
N PRO A 311 -6.47 -14.89 7.49
CA PRO A 311 -6.40 -14.83 6.05
C PRO A 311 -6.70 -16.20 5.43
N LYS A 312 -7.24 -16.22 4.21
CA LYS A 312 -7.61 -17.47 3.50
C LYS A 312 -7.14 -17.41 2.06
N ALA A 313 -6.17 -18.24 1.70
CA ALA A 313 -5.58 -18.27 0.37
C ALA A 313 -6.64 -18.47 -0.74
N ASN A 314 -7.59 -19.38 -0.56
CA ASN A 314 -8.63 -19.63 -1.55
C ASN A 314 -9.52 -18.39 -1.78
N LEU A 315 -9.84 -17.63 -0.73
CA LEU A 315 -10.57 -16.36 -0.85
C LEU A 315 -9.79 -15.35 -1.67
N PHE A 316 -8.49 -15.22 -1.44
CA PHE A 316 -7.61 -14.30 -2.17
C PHE A 316 -7.50 -14.69 -3.66
N ILE A 317 -7.38 -16.00 -3.92
CA ILE A 317 -7.32 -16.55 -5.28
C ILE A 317 -8.61 -16.25 -6.04
N GLU A 318 -9.75 -16.49 -5.43
CA GLU A 318 -11.07 -16.24 -6.02
C GLU A 318 -11.31 -14.73 -6.24
N ALA A 319 -10.97 -13.91 -5.23
CA ALA A 319 -11.09 -12.45 -5.31
C ALA A 319 -10.33 -11.88 -6.52
N ARG A 320 -9.06 -12.26 -6.69
CA ARG A 320 -8.25 -11.80 -7.84
C ARG A 320 -8.85 -12.28 -9.15
N LYS A 321 -9.15 -13.58 -9.27
CA LYS A 321 -9.68 -14.18 -10.50
C LYS A 321 -10.98 -13.50 -10.99
N GLU A 322 -11.91 -13.29 -10.08
CA GLU A 322 -13.20 -12.67 -10.45
C GLU A 322 -13.03 -11.16 -10.70
N SER A 323 -12.15 -10.48 -9.94
CA SER A 323 -11.84 -9.06 -10.16
C SER A 323 -11.16 -8.81 -11.51
N GLU A 324 -10.24 -9.68 -11.96
CA GLU A 324 -9.61 -9.60 -13.29
C GLU A 324 -10.65 -9.71 -14.41
N LYS A 325 -11.66 -10.60 -14.26
CA LYS A 325 -12.77 -10.71 -15.22
C LYS A 325 -13.62 -9.43 -15.27
N ILE A 326 -13.93 -8.87 -14.09
CA ILE A 326 -14.68 -7.62 -13.98
C ILE A 326 -13.89 -6.47 -14.64
N CYS A 327 -12.61 -6.32 -14.28
CA CYS A 327 -11.77 -5.27 -14.84
C CYS A 327 -11.68 -5.36 -16.38
N LYS A 328 -11.50 -6.57 -16.91
CA LYS A 328 -11.46 -6.80 -18.36
C LYS A 328 -12.75 -6.36 -19.07
N LYS A 329 -13.93 -6.54 -18.46
CA LYS A 329 -15.23 -6.10 -19.00
C LYS A 329 -15.28 -4.58 -19.24
N TYR A 330 -14.57 -3.80 -18.43
CA TYR A 330 -14.54 -2.34 -18.48
C TYR A 330 -13.24 -1.76 -19.08
N ASP A 331 -12.40 -2.60 -19.70
CA ASP A 331 -11.10 -2.20 -20.24
C ASP A 331 -10.21 -1.49 -19.22
N ILE A 332 -10.22 -1.99 -17.98
CA ILE A 332 -9.40 -1.53 -16.85
C ILE A 332 -8.52 -2.69 -16.37
N GLU A 333 -7.34 -2.38 -15.87
CA GLU A 333 -6.46 -3.37 -15.25
C GLU A 333 -6.64 -3.39 -13.72
N LEU A 334 -6.53 -4.59 -13.14
CA LEU A 334 -6.42 -4.72 -11.69
C LEU A 334 -5.05 -4.17 -11.24
N GLY A 335 -5.07 -3.24 -10.30
CA GLY A 335 -3.84 -2.61 -9.78
C GLY A 335 -3.22 -3.36 -8.58
N PRO A 336 -2.05 -2.90 -8.13
CA PRO A 336 -1.28 -1.78 -8.68
C PRO A 336 -0.59 -2.18 -9.99
N LEU A 337 -0.51 -1.25 -10.95
CA LEU A 337 0.11 -1.52 -12.28
C LEU A 337 1.64 -1.65 -12.20
N CYS A 338 2.22 -1.21 -11.12
CA CYS A 338 3.63 -1.36 -10.80
C CYS A 338 3.87 -2.71 -10.10
N LYS A 339 4.53 -3.67 -10.76
CA LYS A 339 4.81 -4.98 -10.18
C LYS A 339 5.52 -4.93 -8.82
N PRO A 340 6.64 -4.17 -8.63
CA PRO A 340 7.27 -4.05 -7.31
C PRO A 340 6.33 -3.52 -6.23
N CYS A 341 5.37 -2.66 -6.60
CA CYS A 341 4.38 -2.13 -5.67
C CYS A 341 3.31 -3.15 -5.25
N SER A 342 3.23 -4.29 -5.94
CA SER A 342 2.25 -5.34 -5.63
C SER A 342 2.67 -6.24 -4.47
N HIS A 343 3.82 -5.99 -3.83
CA HIS A 343 4.39 -6.87 -2.80
C HIS A 343 3.45 -7.18 -1.62
N ASN A 344 2.49 -6.31 -1.31
CA ASN A 344 1.51 -6.46 -0.24
C ASN A 344 0.05 -6.42 -0.73
N THR A 345 -0.19 -6.70 -2.02
CA THR A 345 -1.52 -6.73 -2.63
C THR A 345 -1.77 -8.05 -3.35
N LEU A 346 -3.01 -8.33 -3.75
CA LEU A 346 -3.42 -9.57 -4.42
C LEU A 346 -3.23 -9.48 -5.94
#